data_3bd0ac779a134a0b47057acc40dfc9b7
#
_entry.id   3bd0ac779a134a0b47057acc40dfc9b7
#
_cell.length_a   1.000
_cell.length_b   1.000
_cell.length_c   1.000
_cell.angle_alpha   90.00
_cell.angle_beta   90.00
_cell.angle_gamma   90.00
#
_symmetry.space_group_name_H-M   'P 1'
#
loop_
_entity.id
_entity.type
_entity.pdbx_description
1 polymer ?
#
loop_
_entity_poly.entity_id
_entity_poly.type
_entity_poly.pdbx_seq_one_letter_code
_entity_poly.pdbx_strand_id
1 'polypeptide(L)'
;MRENKKKPPLVSIILNCYNSGEFLKKSIKSVIFQSYKNWELIIFDNCSNDNTKSEILKFKKIKKIKYFRSKKFYSLYNARNLAIKKTRGSLISFLDADDWWSKNKLKKQVKFLEQNKEYNIVYSNLYLFNEKKNKISLFSKKKLYNGKITQLLLDDFKMPILTTMLRKKIFYKYSFDKNYNIIGDFDLFVRLSLKEKIFSIQEPLAFYRIHYSNMTTKKIDLHISELEKWFSKNNNKKKFKNYNFSNIQKIIKTLKVKKICKSGDILKFFLEVFKRPINLLNLKYILFLILPKKIIDRL
;
A
#
# COMPACT_ATOMS: atom_id res chain seq x y z
N MET A 1 -45.66 5.90 3.49
CA MET A 1 -44.49 5.43 4.32
C MET A 1 -43.27 6.21 3.95
N ARG A 2 -42.73 7.07 4.82
CA ARG A 2 -41.46 7.76 4.58
C ARG A 2 -40.33 6.74 4.73
N GLU A 3 -39.69 6.37 3.62
CA GLU A 3 -38.47 5.58 3.69
C GLU A 3 -37.46 6.28 4.64
N ASN A 4 -37.13 5.61 5.72
CA ASN A 4 -36.10 6.05 6.65
C ASN A 4 -34.74 6.05 5.89
N LYS A 5 -34.42 7.14 5.17
CA LYS A 5 -33.15 7.30 4.44
C LYS A 5 -32.02 7.19 5.44
N LYS A 6 -31.46 5.99 5.55
CA LYS A 6 -30.27 5.73 6.37
C LYS A 6 -29.20 6.79 6.05
N LYS A 7 -28.72 7.49 7.09
CA LYS A 7 -27.61 8.45 6.93
C LYS A 7 -26.44 7.79 6.21
N PRO A 8 -25.90 8.42 5.16
CA PRO A 8 -24.77 7.84 4.42
C PRO A 8 -23.58 7.60 5.39
N PRO A 9 -22.85 6.48 5.26
CA PRO A 9 -21.78 6.12 6.20
C PRO A 9 -20.64 7.13 6.19
N LEU A 10 -20.14 7.50 7.37
CA LEU A 10 -18.95 8.33 7.50
C LEU A 10 -17.71 7.52 7.11
N VAL A 11 -16.91 8.05 6.18
CA VAL A 11 -15.62 7.50 5.79
C VAL A 11 -14.51 8.24 6.54
N SER A 12 -13.75 7.54 7.37
CA SER A 12 -12.51 8.08 7.93
C SER A 12 -11.34 7.76 7.00
N ILE A 13 -10.71 8.80 6.52
CA ILE A 13 -9.52 8.70 5.67
C ILE A 13 -8.31 8.91 6.57
N ILE A 14 -7.38 7.97 6.53
CA ILE A 14 -6.12 8.03 7.27
C ILE A 14 -5.02 8.43 6.31
N LEU A 15 -4.35 9.54 6.61
CA LEU A 15 -3.17 10.01 5.92
C LEU A 15 -2.02 10.08 6.95
N ASN A 16 -1.12 9.08 6.89
CA ASN A 16 0.11 9.11 7.66
C ASN A 16 1.17 9.88 6.88
N CYS A 17 1.92 10.74 7.57
CA CYS A 17 3.01 11.50 6.98
C CYS A 17 4.24 11.53 7.90
N TYR A 18 5.41 11.60 7.29
CA TYR A 18 6.70 11.83 7.93
C TYR A 18 7.61 12.51 6.91
N ASN A 19 8.00 13.76 7.19
CA ASN A 19 8.82 14.59 6.29
C ASN A 19 8.28 14.57 4.84
N SER A 20 7.01 14.96 4.69
CA SER A 20 6.26 14.82 3.43
C SER A 20 5.70 16.16 2.92
N GLY A 21 6.19 17.29 3.40
CA GLY A 21 5.66 18.62 3.10
C GLY A 21 5.48 18.90 1.61
N GLU A 22 6.41 18.42 0.78
CA GLU A 22 6.40 18.57 -0.67
C GLU A 22 5.15 17.96 -1.34
N PHE A 23 4.68 16.81 -0.85
CA PHE A 23 3.62 16.03 -1.52
C PHE A 23 2.22 16.29 -0.98
N LEU A 24 2.10 16.71 0.28
CA LEU A 24 0.85 16.78 1.03
C LEU A 24 -0.26 17.58 0.36
N LYS A 25 0.09 18.69 -0.28
CA LYS A 25 -0.90 19.59 -0.91
C LYS A 25 -1.79 18.84 -1.91
N LYS A 26 -1.19 17.99 -2.77
CA LYS A 26 -1.93 17.22 -3.79
C LYS A 26 -2.78 16.13 -3.15
N SER A 27 -2.23 15.43 -2.17
CA SER A 27 -2.92 14.36 -1.44
C SER A 27 -4.15 14.89 -0.71
N ILE A 28 -4.01 15.95 0.10
CA ILE A 28 -5.12 16.59 0.83
C ILE A 28 -6.18 17.13 -0.12
N LYS A 29 -5.79 17.85 -1.19
CA LYS A 29 -6.72 18.36 -2.20
C LYS A 29 -7.52 17.22 -2.85
N SER A 30 -6.91 16.07 -3.12
CA SER A 30 -7.61 14.91 -3.71
C SER A 30 -8.75 14.38 -2.82
N VAL A 31 -8.62 14.52 -1.50
CA VAL A 31 -9.68 14.19 -0.53
C VAL A 31 -10.77 15.26 -0.52
N ILE A 32 -10.40 16.53 -0.48
CA ILE A 32 -11.34 17.66 -0.47
C ILE A 32 -12.26 17.62 -1.70
N PHE A 33 -11.70 17.28 -2.85
CA PHE A 33 -12.42 17.20 -4.13
C PHE A 33 -13.18 15.90 -4.38
N GLN A 34 -13.24 14.97 -3.40
CA GLN A 34 -14.07 13.78 -3.53
C GLN A 34 -15.55 14.14 -3.76
N SER A 35 -16.21 13.41 -4.68
CA SER A 35 -17.65 13.58 -4.94
C SER A 35 -18.52 13.10 -3.77
N TYR A 36 -18.07 12.11 -3.01
CA TYR A 36 -18.70 11.70 -1.76
C TYR A 36 -18.34 12.69 -0.64
N LYS A 37 -19.36 13.26 0.05
CA LYS A 37 -19.12 14.38 0.97
C LYS A 37 -19.09 14.01 2.45
N ASN A 38 -19.54 12.80 2.85
CA ASN A 38 -19.54 12.40 4.27
C ASN A 38 -18.24 11.68 4.66
N TRP A 39 -17.17 12.47 4.79
CA TRP A 39 -15.83 11.99 5.17
C TRP A 39 -15.21 12.88 6.26
N GLU A 40 -14.27 12.31 7.00
CA GLU A 40 -13.27 13.01 7.80
C GLU A 40 -11.87 12.57 7.36
N LEU A 41 -10.89 13.49 7.44
CA LEU A 41 -9.48 13.21 7.14
C LEU A 41 -8.68 13.29 8.44
N ILE A 42 -8.08 12.19 8.84
CA ILE A 42 -7.17 12.07 9.96
C ILE A 42 -5.74 12.14 9.43
N ILE A 43 -5.09 13.28 9.58
CA ILE A 43 -3.68 13.43 9.26
C ILE A 43 -2.88 13.11 10.51
N PHE A 44 -2.09 12.05 10.45
CA PHE A 44 -1.23 11.62 11.54
C PHE A 44 0.23 11.85 11.16
N ASP A 45 0.80 12.90 11.70
CA ASP A 45 2.20 13.30 11.54
C ASP A 45 3.08 12.51 12.50
N ASN A 46 3.94 11.66 11.95
CA ASN A 46 4.82 10.76 12.69
C ASN A 46 6.12 11.45 13.12
N CYS A 47 6.02 12.61 13.81
CA CYS A 47 7.15 13.37 14.34
C CYS A 47 8.02 14.04 13.24
N SER A 48 7.40 14.66 12.21
CA SER A 48 8.13 15.36 11.15
C SER A 48 8.93 16.56 11.69
N ASN A 49 10.08 16.82 11.06
CA ASN A 49 10.97 17.95 11.36
C ASN A 49 11.21 18.89 10.16
N ASP A 50 10.47 18.67 9.06
CA ASP A 50 10.43 19.55 7.88
C ASP A 50 9.20 20.49 7.90
N ASN A 51 8.85 21.06 6.76
CA ASN A 51 7.69 21.92 6.57
C ASN A 51 6.33 21.18 6.55
N THR A 52 6.27 19.86 6.85
CA THR A 52 5.03 19.06 6.87
C THR A 52 3.92 19.74 7.69
N LYS A 53 4.23 20.20 8.91
CA LYS A 53 3.25 20.86 9.79
C LYS A 53 2.69 22.12 9.17
N SER A 54 3.52 22.99 8.61
CA SER A 54 3.08 24.27 7.99
C SER A 54 2.20 24.01 6.76
N GLU A 55 2.51 23.01 5.95
CA GLU A 55 1.68 22.62 4.81
C GLU A 55 0.29 22.12 5.24
N ILE A 56 0.20 21.32 6.31
CA ILE A 56 -1.08 20.85 6.86
C ILE A 56 -1.91 22.01 7.40
N LEU A 57 -1.29 22.97 8.10
CA LEU A 57 -1.97 24.10 8.72
C LEU A 57 -2.64 25.05 7.69
N LYS A 58 -2.23 25.03 6.42
CA LYS A 58 -2.92 25.74 5.33
C LYS A 58 -4.38 25.27 5.15
N PHE A 59 -4.71 24.07 5.62
CA PHE A 59 -6.05 23.49 5.54
C PHE A 59 -6.83 23.52 6.87
N LYS A 60 -6.33 24.20 7.92
CA LYS A 60 -6.91 24.24 9.28
C LYS A 60 -8.37 24.72 9.35
N LYS A 61 -8.80 25.55 8.39
CA LYS A 61 -10.19 26.06 8.31
C LYS A 61 -11.21 24.96 7.94
N ILE A 62 -10.77 23.82 7.41
CA ILE A 62 -11.65 22.73 6.97
C ILE A 62 -11.93 21.81 8.16
N LYS A 63 -13.09 21.98 8.83
CA LYS A 63 -13.49 21.24 10.06
C LYS A 63 -13.45 19.72 9.93
N LYS A 64 -13.50 19.17 8.72
CA LYS A 64 -13.40 17.73 8.44
C LYS A 64 -11.96 17.19 8.50
N ILE A 65 -10.95 18.04 8.50
CA ILE A 65 -9.54 17.68 8.58
C ILE A 65 -9.10 17.79 10.04
N LYS A 66 -8.52 16.72 10.56
CA LYS A 66 -8.01 16.64 11.92
C LYS A 66 -6.53 16.27 11.88
N TYR A 67 -5.71 17.10 12.50
CA TYR A 67 -4.28 16.93 12.60
C TYR A 67 -3.89 16.40 13.97
N PHE A 68 -3.11 15.31 13.96
CA PHE A 68 -2.49 14.72 15.15
C PHE A 68 -1.00 14.57 14.89
N ARG A 69 -0.17 14.93 15.85
CA ARG A 69 1.27 14.74 15.80
C ARG A 69 1.70 13.81 16.92
N SER A 70 2.54 12.83 16.61
CA SER A 70 3.13 11.97 17.60
C SER A 70 4.25 12.68 18.38
N LYS A 71 4.42 12.29 19.65
CA LYS A 71 5.52 12.81 20.49
C LYS A 71 6.87 12.20 20.14
N LYS A 72 6.89 11.01 19.51
CA LYS A 72 8.09 10.29 19.08
C LYS A 72 7.84 9.58 17.75
N PHE A 73 8.90 9.22 17.07
CA PHE A 73 8.83 8.46 15.82
C PHE A 73 8.40 7.01 16.09
N TYR A 74 7.46 6.52 15.30
CA TYR A 74 6.98 5.14 15.31
C TYR A 74 7.27 4.45 13.97
N SER A 75 7.22 3.09 13.94
CA SER A 75 7.13 2.38 12.67
C SER A 75 5.88 2.81 11.90
N LEU A 76 5.91 2.74 10.56
CA LEU A 76 4.79 3.18 9.71
C LEU A 76 3.47 2.54 10.14
N TYR A 77 3.47 1.23 10.40
CA TYR A 77 2.25 0.50 10.72
C TYR A 77 1.79 0.71 12.16
N ASN A 78 2.70 1.03 13.09
CA ASN A 78 2.29 1.48 14.41
C ASN A 78 1.63 2.87 14.33
N ALA A 79 2.19 3.80 13.55
CA ALA A 79 1.57 5.10 13.29
C ALA A 79 0.18 4.96 12.65
N ARG A 80 -0.02 4.02 11.70
CA ARG A 80 -1.34 3.69 11.14
C ARG A 80 -2.31 3.18 12.20
N ASN A 81 -1.88 2.28 13.08
CA ASN A 81 -2.72 1.80 14.19
C ASN A 81 -3.14 2.93 15.14
N LEU A 82 -2.23 3.85 15.45
CA LEU A 82 -2.55 5.02 16.28
C LEU A 82 -3.54 5.96 15.57
N ALA A 83 -3.41 6.15 14.27
CA ALA A 83 -4.34 6.94 13.47
C ALA A 83 -5.74 6.31 13.40
N ILE A 84 -5.84 4.97 13.27
CA ILE A 84 -7.13 4.24 13.29
C ILE A 84 -7.89 4.52 14.60
N LYS A 85 -7.22 4.60 15.74
CA LYS A 85 -7.85 4.93 17.02
C LYS A 85 -8.49 6.32 17.07
N LYS A 86 -8.10 7.25 16.18
CA LYS A 86 -8.65 8.60 16.07
C LYS A 86 -9.87 8.71 15.13
N THR A 87 -10.21 7.63 14.44
CA THR A 87 -11.31 7.60 13.46
C THR A 87 -12.67 7.46 14.12
N ARG A 88 -13.71 8.08 13.53
CA ARG A 88 -15.11 7.96 13.97
C ARG A 88 -15.99 7.27 12.93
N GLY A 89 -15.57 7.23 11.67
CA GLY A 89 -16.33 6.64 10.58
C GLY A 89 -16.51 5.13 10.69
N SER A 90 -17.58 4.62 10.14
CA SER A 90 -17.85 3.17 10.01
C SER A 90 -17.03 2.52 8.89
N LEU A 91 -16.52 3.33 7.96
CA LEU A 91 -15.62 2.93 6.88
C LEU A 91 -14.26 3.61 7.05
N ILE A 92 -13.18 2.88 6.72
CA ILE A 92 -11.81 3.38 6.78
C ILE A 92 -11.16 3.21 5.40
N SER A 93 -10.45 4.25 4.96
CA SER A 93 -9.61 4.21 3.77
C SER A 93 -8.25 4.84 4.09
N PHE A 94 -7.21 4.45 3.37
CA PHE A 94 -5.84 4.91 3.59
C PHE A 94 -5.35 5.69 2.38
N LEU A 95 -4.61 6.76 2.62
CA LEU A 95 -3.95 7.54 1.60
C LEU A 95 -2.52 7.84 2.07
N ASP A 96 -1.54 7.49 1.26
CA ASP A 96 -0.15 7.86 1.54
C ASP A 96 0.09 9.32 1.15
N ALA A 97 1.02 9.99 1.84
CA ALA A 97 1.21 11.43 1.74
C ALA A 97 1.69 11.91 0.36
N ASP A 98 2.32 11.02 -0.40
CA ASP A 98 2.87 11.23 -1.73
C ASP A 98 1.92 10.84 -2.88
N ASP A 99 0.77 10.23 -2.55
CA ASP A 99 -0.22 9.72 -3.50
C ASP A 99 -1.47 10.61 -3.58
N TRP A 100 -2.39 10.31 -4.51
CA TRP A 100 -3.67 11.00 -4.60
C TRP A 100 -4.77 10.13 -5.20
N TRP A 101 -6.03 10.56 -5.06
CA TRP A 101 -7.20 9.82 -5.49
C TRP A 101 -7.94 10.46 -6.67
N SER A 102 -8.61 9.62 -7.47
CA SER A 102 -9.62 10.04 -8.43
C SER A 102 -10.87 10.57 -7.70
N LYS A 103 -11.53 11.56 -8.30
CA LYS A 103 -12.69 12.27 -7.73
C LYS A 103 -13.81 11.36 -7.20
N ASN A 104 -14.01 10.20 -7.82
CA ASN A 104 -15.13 9.31 -7.53
C ASN A 104 -14.77 8.07 -6.68
N LYS A 105 -13.54 7.98 -6.16
CA LYS A 105 -13.09 6.79 -5.41
C LYS A 105 -14.01 6.48 -4.24
N LEU A 106 -14.23 7.43 -3.35
CA LEU A 106 -15.07 7.19 -2.17
C LEU A 106 -16.51 6.86 -2.57
N LYS A 107 -17.10 7.59 -3.53
CA LYS A 107 -18.48 7.35 -3.98
C LYS A 107 -18.67 5.92 -4.49
N LYS A 108 -17.76 5.41 -5.32
CA LYS A 108 -17.85 4.06 -5.90
C LYS A 108 -17.66 2.98 -4.85
N GLN A 109 -16.69 3.13 -3.96
CA GLN A 109 -16.41 2.14 -2.93
C GLN A 109 -17.49 2.11 -1.83
N VAL A 110 -17.99 3.27 -1.41
CA VAL A 110 -19.12 3.36 -0.48
C VAL A 110 -20.36 2.70 -1.07
N LYS A 111 -20.73 3.06 -2.32
CA LYS A 111 -21.89 2.46 -3.02
C LYS A 111 -21.79 0.94 -3.03
N PHE A 112 -20.62 0.40 -3.40
CA PHE A 112 -20.40 -1.04 -3.42
C PHE A 112 -20.62 -1.67 -2.03
N LEU A 113 -19.96 -1.15 -0.98
CA LEU A 113 -20.10 -1.70 0.37
C LEU A 113 -21.50 -1.53 0.96
N GLU A 114 -22.26 -0.52 0.58
CA GLU A 114 -23.66 -0.36 1.01
C GLU A 114 -24.56 -1.40 0.38
N GLN A 115 -24.35 -1.72 -0.88
CA GLN A 115 -25.15 -2.70 -1.64
C GLN A 115 -24.76 -4.15 -1.32
N ASN A 116 -23.52 -4.41 -0.87
CA ASN A 116 -22.97 -5.76 -0.67
C ASN A 116 -22.48 -5.92 0.78
N LYS A 117 -23.40 -6.29 1.69
CA LYS A 117 -23.14 -6.33 3.13
C LYS A 117 -22.21 -7.49 3.55
N GLU A 118 -22.12 -8.52 2.74
CA GLU A 118 -21.23 -9.67 2.91
C GLU A 118 -19.76 -9.34 2.70
N TYR A 119 -19.46 -8.21 2.03
CA TYR A 119 -18.09 -7.73 1.86
C TYR A 119 -17.71 -6.73 2.95
N ASN A 120 -16.55 -6.95 3.54
CA ASN A 120 -15.96 -6.03 4.51
C ASN A 120 -14.80 -5.21 3.91
N ILE A 121 -14.31 -5.59 2.73
CA ILE A 121 -13.13 -5.02 2.09
C ILE A 121 -13.41 -4.86 0.59
N VAL A 122 -13.12 -3.66 0.08
CA VAL A 122 -13.08 -3.36 -1.34
C VAL A 122 -11.78 -2.63 -1.68
N TYR A 123 -11.18 -2.93 -2.83
CA TYR A 123 -10.03 -2.21 -3.36
C TYR A 123 -10.23 -1.87 -4.84
N SER A 124 -9.35 -1.14 -5.43
CA SER A 124 -9.44 -0.77 -6.84
C SER A 124 -8.10 -0.89 -7.55
N ASN A 125 -8.13 -0.80 -8.88
CA ASN A 125 -6.94 -0.55 -9.65
C ASN A 125 -6.42 0.87 -9.39
N LEU A 126 -5.22 1.18 -9.87
CA LEU A 126 -4.61 2.48 -9.76
C LEU A 126 -3.78 2.82 -11.01
N TYR A 127 -3.42 4.07 -11.12
CA TYR A 127 -2.39 4.54 -12.04
C TYR A 127 -1.04 4.68 -11.32
N LEU A 128 0.02 4.28 -12.00
CA LEU A 128 1.40 4.57 -11.62
C LEU A 128 1.80 5.88 -12.31
N PHE A 129 2.16 6.88 -11.53
CA PHE A 129 2.71 8.14 -12.02
C PHE A 129 4.23 8.15 -11.79
N ASN A 130 5.01 7.98 -12.86
CA ASN A 130 6.45 8.12 -12.80
C ASN A 130 6.82 9.60 -12.90
N GLU A 131 7.23 10.19 -11.79
CA GLU A 131 7.53 11.62 -11.70
C GLU A 131 8.71 12.04 -12.59
N LYS A 132 9.81 11.25 -12.60
CA LYS A 132 10.99 11.52 -13.42
C LYS A 132 10.69 11.51 -14.94
N LYS A 133 9.80 10.61 -15.36
CA LYS A 133 9.45 10.44 -16.79
C LYS A 133 8.19 11.25 -17.17
N ASN A 134 7.53 11.87 -16.21
CA ASN A 134 6.19 12.50 -16.33
C ASN A 134 5.18 11.59 -17.07
N LYS A 135 5.17 10.30 -16.73
CA LYS A 135 4.38 9.29 -17.46
C LYS A 135 3.41 8.59 -16.53
N ILE A 136 2.18 8.40 -17.01
CA ILE A 136 1.14 7.61 -16.33
C ILE A 136 1.03 6.25 -17.03
N SER A 137 0.91 5.19 -16.23
CA SER A 137 0.63 3.84 -16.72
C SER A 137 -0.35 3.13 -15.78
N LEU A 138 -1.09 2.16 -16.29
CA LEU A 138 -1.99 1.35 -15.48
C LEU A 138 -1.19 0.35 -14.65
N PHE A 139 -1.51 0.22 -13.34
CA PHE A 139 -0.84 -0.71 -12.44
C PHE A 139 -1.09 -2.17 -12.84
N SER A 140 -2.33 -2.55 -13.07
CA SER A 140 -2.66 -3.89 -13.53
C SER A 140 -3.50 -3.83 -14.81
N LYS A 141 -2.94 -4.39 -15.91
CA LYS A 141 -3.68 -4.63 -17.16
C LYS A 141 -4.54 -5.89 -17.08
N LYS A 142 -4.17 -6.85 -16.22
CA LYS A 142 -4.96 -8.05 -15.94
C LYS A 142 -6.06 -7.73 -14.93
N LYS A 143 -7.16 -8.49 -15.00
CA LYS A 143 -8.26 -8.39 -14.04
C LYS A 143 -7.75 -8.58 -12.61
N LEU A 144 -8.15 -7.67 -11.72
CA LEU A 144 -7.85 -7.78 -10.30
C LEU A 144 -8.67 -8.91 -9.65
N TYR A 145 -8.17 -9.42 -8.55
CA TYR A 145 -8.71 -10.60 -7.86
C TYR A 145 -9.97 -10.28 -7.05
N ASN A 146 -10.92 -11.23 -7.01
CA ASN A 146 -12.16 -11.16 -6.24
C ASN A 146 -12.39 -12.44 -5.44
N GLY A 147 -13.10 -12.33 -4.30
CA GLY A 147 -13.53 -13.46 -3.50
C GLY A 147 -12.51 -13.87 -2.43
N LYS A 148 -12.26 -15.17 -2.29
CA LYS A 148 -11.23 -15.73 -1.43
C LYS A 148 -9.89 -15.72 -2.17
N ILE A 149 -9.08 -14.72 -1.94
CA ILE A 149 -7.88 -14.43 -2.75
C ILE A 149 -6.56 -14.65 -2.03
N THR A 150 -6.53 -15.45 -0.96
CA THR A 150 -5.31 -15.64 -0.16
C THR A 150 -4.14 -16.13 -0.99
N GLN A 151 -4.31 -17.21 -1.79
CA GLN A 151 -3.25 -17.70 -2.64
C GLN A 151 -2.81 -16.66 -3.68
N LEU A 152 -3.76 -15.95 -4.29
CA LEU A 152 -3.46 -14.93 -5.28
C LEU A 152 -2.66 -13.75 -4.71
N LEU A 153 -2.90 -13.39 -3.43
CA LEU A 153 -2.08 -12.38 -2.73
C LEU A 153 -0.68 -12.88 -2.39
N LEU A 154 -0.54 -14.18 -2.09
CA LEU A 154 0.77 -14.82 -1.87
C LEU A 154 1.57 -14.93 -3.17
N ASP A 155 0.88 -15.12 -4.29
CA ASP A 155 1.51 -15.26 -5.60
C ASP A 155 1.90 -13.91 -6.20
N ASP A 156 1.02 -12.91 -6.11
CA ASP A 156 1.22 -11.58 -6.70
C ASP A 156 0.38 -10.55 -5.94
N PHE A 157 1.01 -9.83 -5.02
CA PHE A 157 0.34 -8.84 -4.18
C PHE A 157 -0.12 -7.61 -4.98
N LYS A 158 -1.37 -7.63 -5.43
CA LYS A 158 -2.01 -6.54 -6.20
C LYS A 158 -3.04 -5.75 -5.42
N MET A 159 -2.79 -5.51 -4.14
CA MET A 159 -3.72 -4.79 -3.26
C MET A 159 -3.04 -3.64 -2.50
N PRO A 160 -2.54 -2.60 -3.22
CA PRO A 160 -1.93 -1.44 -2.58
C PRO A 160 -2.90 -0.75 -1.62
N ILE A 161 -2.43 -0.40 -0.44
CA ILE A 161 -3.27 0.11 0.66
C ILE A 161 -4.06 1.37 0.28
N LEU A 162 -3.49 2.27 -0.52
CA LEU A 162 -4.15 3.51 -0.96
C LEU A 162 -5.41 3.27 -1.82
N THR A 163 -5.58 2.05 -2.34
CA THR A 163 -6.74 1.67 -3.14
C THR A 163 -7.89 1.12 -2.31
N THR A 164 -7.67 0.85 -1.03
CA THR A 164 -8.59 0.08 -0.19
C THR A 164 -9.63 0.94 0.53
N MET A 165 -10.78 0.32 0.81
CA MET A 165 -11.75 0.76 1.80
C MET A 165 -12.24 -0.45 2.59
N LEU A 166 -12.27 -0.33 3.93
CA LEU A 166 -12.63 -1.41 4.84
C LEU A 166 -13.73 -0.95 5.80
N ARG A 167 -14.60 -1.90 6.23
CA ARG A 167 -15.46 -1.63 7.38
C ARG A 167 -14.61 -1.55 8.65
N LYS A 168 -14.83 -0.51 9.46
CA LYS A 168 -14.05 -0.28 10.70
C LYS A 168 -14.08 -1.47 11.65
N LYS A 169 -15.17 -2.27 11.68
CA LYS A 169 -15.30 -3.46 12.52
C LYS A 169 -14.15 -4.48 12.36
N ILE A 170 -13.46 -4.49 11.19
CA ILE A 170 -12.27 -5.32 10.97
C ILE A 170 -11.19 -5.01 12.01
N PHE A 171 -10.99 -3.74 12.31
CA PHE A 171 -9.93 -3.28 13.22
C PHE A 171 -10.23 -3.53 14.70
N TYR A 172 -11.38 -4.10 15.06
CA TYR A 172 -11.63 -4.62 16.42
C TYR A 172 -10.92 -5.97 16.65
N LYS A 173 -10.68 -6.74 15.59
CA LYS A 173 -10.02 -8.07 15.68
C LYS A 173 -8.63 -8.08 15.04
N TYR A 174 -8.35 -7.16 14.13
CA TYR A 174 -7.10 -7.10 13.36
C TYR A 174 -6.44 -5.74 13.53
N SER A 175 -5.12 -5.76 13.52
CA SER A 175 -4.30 -4.56 13.47
C SER A 175 -3.11 -4.80 12.54
N PHE A 176 -2.46 -3.74 12.11
CA PHE A 176 -1.15 -3.88 11.46
C PHE A 176 -0.14 -4.42 12.47
N ASP A 177 0.75 -5.30 12.06
CA ASP A 177 1.90 -5.71 12.88
C ASP A 177 2.89 -4.53 12.95
N LYS A 178 3.08 -4.00 14.16
CA LYS A 178 3.93 -2.83 14.44
C LYS A 178 5.43 -3.06 14.15
N ASN A 179 5.83 -4.30 13.98
CA ASN A 179 7.21 -4.69 13.72
C ASN A 179 7.61 -4.54 12.23
N TYR A 180 6.65 -4.30 11.35
CA TYR A 180 6.92 -4.05 9.93
C TYR A 180 6.92 -2.55 9.62
N ASN A 181 7.67 -2.18 8.57
CA ASN A 181 7.69 -0.84 7.99
C ASN A 181 7.38 -0.85 6.47
N ILE A 182 7.57 -2.00 5.80
CA ILE A 182 7.39 -2.12 4.35
C ILE A 182 6.23 -3.07 4.01
N ILE A 183 6.18 -4.25 4.62
CA ILE A 183 5.23 -5.30 4.23
C ILE A 183 3.99 -5.41 5.13
N GLY A 184 3.72 -4.46 6.00
CA GLY A 184 2.62 -4.60 6.95
C GLY A 184 1.23 -4.55 6.33
N ASP A 185 1.06 -3.94 5.15
CA ASP A 185 -0.17 -4.02 4.36
C ASP A 185 -0.32 -5.42 3.74
N PHE A 186 0.73 -5.97 3.14
CA PHE A 186 0.76 -7.36 2.68
C PHE A 186 0.39 -8.33 3.82
N ASP A 187 1.05 -8.23 4.99
CA ASP A 187 0.74 -9.06 6.16
C ASP A 187 -0.73 -8.95 6.56
N LEU A 188 -1.24 -7.73 6.69
CA LEU A 188 -2.63 -7.50 7.11
C LEU A 188 -3.62 -8.11 6.10
N PHE A 189 -3.46 -7.83 4.80
CA PHE A 189 -4.41 -8.29 3.78
C PHE A 189 -4.34 -9.79 3.55
N VAL A 190 -3.18 -10.43 3.67
CA VAL A 190 -3.07 -11.90 3.66
C VAL A 190 -3.81 -12.50 4.86
N ARG A 191 -3.65 -11.94 6.08
CA ARG A 191 -4.38 -12.41 7.26
C ARG A 191 -5.89 -12.23 7.15
N LEU A 192 -6.33 -11.12 6.57
CA LEU A 192 -7.75 -10.83 6.34
C LEU A 192 -8.35 -11.76 5.28
N SER A 193 -7.65 -12.02 4.19
CA SER A 193 -8.14 -12.86 3.08
C SER A 193 -8.40 -14.32 3.47
N LEU A 194 -7.82 -14.80 4.57
CA LEU A 194 -8.13 -16.13 5.14
C LEU A 194 -9.59 -16.25 5.61
N LYS A 195 -10.22 -15.16 5.99
CA LYS A 195 -11.57 -15.12 6.56
C LYS A 195 -12.55 -14.28 5.76
N GLU A 196 -12.08 -13.23 5.12
CA GLU A 196 -12.89 -12.23 4.44
C GLU A 196 -12.89 -12.45 2.93
N LYS A 197 -14.04 -12.29 2.30
CA LYS A 197 -14.14 -12.10 0.84
C LYS A 197 -13.73 -10.66 0.52
N ILE A 198 -12.91 -10.49 -0.51
CA ILE A 198 -12.41 -9.19 -0.95
C ILE A 198 -12.94 -8.91 -2.34
N PHE A 199 -13.44 -7.70 -2.58
CA PHE A 199 -13.90 -7.29 -3.90
C PHE A 199 -12.97 -6.26 -4.54
N SER A 200 -12.80 -6.33 -5.86
CA SER A 200 -12.02 -5.38 -6.63
C SER A 200 -12.87 -4.59 -7.62
N ILE A 201 -12.72 -3.29 -7.62
CA ILE A 201 -13.19 -2.41 -8.69
C ILE A 201 -12.07 -2.32 -9.72
N GLN A 202 -12.34 -2.73 -10.95
CA GLN A 202 -11.30 -2.80 -12.00
C GLN A 202 -10.81 -1.42 -12.44
N GLU A 203 -11.65 -0.40 -12.28
CA GLU A 203 -11.32 0.98 -12.61
C GLU A 203 -10.20 1.53 -11.71
N PRO A 204 -9.22 2.27 -12.27
CA PRO A 204 -8.19 2.93 -11.50
C PRO A 204 -8.75 4.15 -10.76
N LEU A 205 -8.81 4.06 -9.42
CA LEU A 205 -9.38 5.09 -8.55
C LEU A 205 -8.34 5.82 -7.71
N ALA A 206 -7.06 5.49 -7.87
CA ALA A 206 -5.95 6.10 -7.16
C ALA A 206 -4.75 6.28 -8.07
N PHE A 207 -3.81 7.13 -7.67
CA PHE A 207 -2.54 7.37 -8.33
C PHE A 207 -1.42 7.14 -7.33
N TYR A 208 -0.53 6.20 -7.64
CA TYR A 208 0.69 5.93 -6.90
C TYR A 208 1.85 6.68 -7.55
N ARG A 209 2.53 7.52 -6.77
CA ARG A 209 3.68 8.28 -7.25
C ARG A 209 4.97 7.47 -7.14
N ILE A 210 5.67 7.33 -8.25
CA ILE A 210 7.01 6.75 -8.28
C ILE A 210 8.01 7.90 -8.30
N HIS A 211 8.75 8.07 -7.20
CA HIS A 211 9.78 9.07 -7.04
C HIS A 211 11.02 8.48 -6.34
N TYR A 212 12.11 9.24 -6.31
CA TYR A 212 13.41 8.75 -5.78
C TYR A 212 13.39 8.39 -4.30
N SER A 213 12.47 8.93 -3.51
CA SER A 213 12.41 8.73 -2.05
C SER A 213 11.44 7.62 -1.62
N ASN A 214 10.82 6.86 -2.54
CA ASN A 214 9.94 5.74 -2.16
C ASN A 214 10.69 4.73 -1.27
N MET A 215 10.08 4.36 -0.14
CA MET A 215 10.70 3.50 0.88
C MET A 215 11.09 2.11 0.35
N THR A 216 10.26 1.51 -0.50
CA THR A 216 10.51 0.19 -1.10
C THR A 216 11.75 0.17 -1.98
N THR A 217 12.10 1.31 -2.58
CA THR A 217 13.30 1.44 -3.42
C THR A 217 14.54 1.74 -2.59
N LYS A 218 14.43 2.60 -1.56
CA LYS A 218 15.56 2.99 -0.71
C LYS A 218 15.97 1.93 0.30
N LYS A 219 15.01 1.17 0.86
CA LYS A 219 15.23 0.23 1.97
C LYS A 219 15.07 -1.22 1.54
N ILE A 220 15.78 -1.62 0.46
CA ILE A 220 15.69 -2.98 -0.08
C ILE A 220 16.08 -4.05 0.95
N ASP A 221 17.07 -3.77 1.82
CA ASP A 221 17.52 -4.69 2.88
C ASP A 221 16.42 -4.95 3.91
N LEU A 222 15.74 -3.88 4.32
CA LEU A 222 14.61 -4.00 5.22
C LEU A 222 13.46 -4.79 4.58
N HIS A 223 13.19 -4.57 3.29
CA HIS A 223 12.17 -5.30 2.55
C HIS A 223 12.48 -6.81 2.51
N ILE A 224 13.72 -7.18 2.21
CA ILE A 224 14.17 -8.58 2.22
C ILE A 224 14.00 -9.18 3.62
N SER A 225 14.54 -8.52 4.66
CA SER A 225 14.51 -9.04 6.02
C SER A 225 13.08 -9.19 6.58
N GLU A 226 12.20 -8.25 6.27
CA GLU A 226 10.80 -8.34 6.69
C GLU A 226 10.06 -9.49 5.99
N LEU A 227 10.28 -9.72 4.68
CA LEU A 227 9.70 -10.85 3.95
C LEU A 227 10.24 -12.19 4.46
N GLU A 228 11.54 -12.31 4.75
CA GLU A 228 12.13 -13.52 5.33
C GLU A 228 11.55 -13.84 6.70
N LYS A 229 11.47 -12.84 7.58
CA LYS A 229 10.83 -12.98 8.90
C LYS A 229 9.35 -13.38 8.77
N TRP A 230 8.63 -12.74 7.84
CA TRP A 230 7.23 -13.06 7.60
C TRP A 230 7.05 -14.50 7.09
N PHE A 231 7.89 -14.91 6.14
CA PHE A 231 7.90 -16.28 5.60
C PHE A 231 8.18 -17.30 6.70
N SER A 232 9.28 -17.17 7.44
CA SER A 232 9.66 -18.08 8.53
C SER A 232 8.57 -18.18 9.61
N LYS A 233 7.91 -17.05 9.92
CA LYS A 233 6.82 -17.00 10.91
C LYS A 233 5.55 -17.71 10.43
N ASN A 234 5.29 -17.83 9.14
CA ASN A 234 3.98 -18.20 8.62
C ASN A 234 3.93 -19.49 7.78
N ASN A 235 5.02 -19.92 7.11
CA ASN A 235 5.06 -21.07 6.22
C ASN A 235 4.58 -22.39 6.87
N ASN A 236 4.86 -22.58 8.16
CA ASN A 236 4.51 -23.80 8.90
C ASN A 236 3.26 -23.65 9.79
N LYS A 237 2.55 -22.51 9.73
CA LYS A 237 1.35 -22.34 10.56
C LYS A 237 0.16 -23.11 10.00
N LYS A 238 -0.58 -23.81 10.89
CA LYS A 238 -1.79 -24.58 10.57
C LYS A 238 -2.77 -23.85 9.65
N LYS A 239 -2.97 -22.54 9.88
CA LYS A 239 -3.88 -21.69 9.07
C LYS A 239 -3.45 -21.50 7.62
N PHE A 240 -2.19 -21.77 7.30
CA PHE A 240 -1.60 -21.69 5.96
C PHE A 240 -1.25 -23.03 5.33
N LYS A 241 -1.61 -24.17 5.97
CA LYS A 241 -1.25 -25.53 5.52
C LYS A 241 -1.59 -25.80 4.04
N ASN A 242 -2.67 -25.21 3.54
CA ASN A 242 -3.17 -25.44 2.17
C ASN A 242 -2.72 -24.35 1.18
N TYR A 243 -1.72 -23.52 1.52
CA TYR A 243 -1.26 -22.43 0.67
C TYR A 243 0.21 -22.62 0.27
N ASN A 244 0.52 -22.26 -0.98
CA ASN A 244 1.85 -22.33 -1.53
C ASN A 244 2.60 -21.00 -1.34
N PHE A 245 3.83 -21.08 -0.86
CA PHE A 245 4.70 -19.92 -0.59
C PHE A 245 5.85 -19.76 -1.58
N SER A 246 5.90 -20.58 -2.65
CA SER A 246 7.02 -20.57 -3.62
C SER A 246 7.26 -19.20 -4.25
N ASN A 247 6.18 -18.42 -4.51
CA ASN A 247 6.32 -17.08 -5.08
C ASN A 247 6.90 -16.07 -4.07
N ILE A 248 6.60 -16.20 -2.78
CA ILE A 248 7.27 -15.37 -1.74
C ILE A 248 8.77 -15.63 -1.74
N GLN A 249 9.20 -16.90 -1.81
CA GLN A 249 10.62 -17.25 -1.91
C GLN A 249 11.25 -16.69 -3.19
N LYS A 250 10.55 -16.74 -4.34
CA LYS A 250 11.01 -16.14 -5.60
C LYS A 250 11.18 -14.62 -5.46
N ILE A 251 10.23 -13.92 -4.82
CA ILE A 251 10.30 -12.49 -4.57
C ILE A 251 11.53 -12.16 -3.71
N ILE A 252 11.75 -12.87 -2.60
CA ILE A 252 12.91 -12.69 -1.73
C ILE A 252 14.21 -12.86 -2.53
N LYS A 253 14.31 -13.94 -3.32
CA LYS A 253 15.46 -14.21 -4.18
C LYS A 253 15.69 -13.09 -5.20
N THR A 254 14.62 -12.60 -5.84
CA THR A 254 14.67 -11.50 -6.81
C THR A 254 15.17 -10.20 -6.18
N LEU A 255 14.71 -9.88 -4.97
CA LEU A 255 15.16 -8.71 -4.24
C LEU A 255 16.63 -8.81 -3.84
N LYS A 256 17.12 -9.99 -3.43
CA LYS A 256 18.54 -10.24 -3.14
C LYS A 256 19.42 -10.00 -4.38
N VAL A 257 19.01 -10.53 -5.53
CA VAL A 257 19.72 -10.27 -6.80
C VAL A 257 19.72 -8.78 -7.15
N LYS A 258 18.57 -8.09 -7.04
CA LYS A 258 18.50 -6.62 -7.25
C LYS A 258 19.43 -5.84 -6.32
N LYS A 259 19.57 -6.27 -5.06
CA LYS A 259 20.51 -5.66 -4.11
C LYS A 259 21.95 -5.80 -4.61
N ILE A 260 22.36 -7.01 -5.00
CA ILE A 260 23.70 -7.30 -5.50
C ILE A 260 23.99 -6.51 -6.78
N CYS A 261 23.03 -6.44 -7.72
CA CYS A 261 23.18 -5.59 -8.92
C CYS A 261 23.43 -4.12 -8.58
N LYS A 262 22.77 -3.60 -7.51
CA LYS A 262 22.94 -2.20 -7.08
C LYS A 262 24.28 -1.95 -6.39
N SER A 263 24.87 -2.94 -5.71
CA SER A 263 26.19 -2.81 -5.07
C SER A 263 27.36 -2.88 -6.06
N GLY A 264 27.13 -3.35 -7.31
CA GLY A 264 28.17 -3.52 -8.32
C GLY A 264 29.10 -4.73 -8.06
N ASP A 265 28.75 -5.59 -7.10
CA ASP A 265 29.53 -6.79 -6.77
C ASP A 265 29.27 -7.91 -7.80
N ILE A 266 30.05 -7.85 -8.88
CA ILE A 266 29.94 -8.76 -10.04
C ILE A 266 30.18 -10.22 -9.63
N LEU A 267 31.18 -10.49 -8.77
CA LEU A 267 31.51 -11.83 -8.34
C LEU A 267 30.36 -12.49 -7.57
N LYS A 268 29.78 -11.75 -6.62
CA LYS A 268 28.66 -12.21 -5.82
C LYS A 268 27.39 -12.39 -6.65
N PHE A 269 27.21 -11.58 -7.68
CA PHE A 269 26.12 -11.76 -8.65
C PHE A 269 26.26 -13.08 -9.40
N PHE A 270 27.44 -13.37 -9.97
CA PHE A 270 27.68 -14.64 -10.67
C PHE A 270 27.47 -15.84 -9.75
N LEU A 271 27.98 -15.81 -8.52
CA LEU A 271 27.77 -16.89 -7.54
C LEU A 271 26.28 -17.13 -7.24
N GLU A 272 25.47 -16.09 -7.14
CA GLU A 272 24.02 -16.25 -6.90
C GLU A 272 23.22 -16.67 -8.14
N VAL A 273 23.64 -16.27 -9.34
CA VAL A 273 22.96 -16.61 -10.60
C VAL A 273 23.33 -18.04 -11.05
N PHE A 274 24.60 -18.44 -10.98
CA PHE A 274 25.08 -19.77 -11.42
C PHE A 274 24.74 -20.89 -10.46
N LYS A 275 24.31 -20.63 -9.25
CA LYS A 275 23.68 -21.65 -8.38
C LYS A 275 22.33 -22.18 -8.91
N ARG A 276 21.92 -21.83 -10.15
CA ARG A 276 20.59 -22.12 -10.72
C ARG A 276 20.65 -22.47 -12.20
N PRO A 277 19.71 -23.29 -12.70
CA PRO A 277 19.54 -23.44 -14.14
C PRO A 277 19.23 -22.09 -14.79
N ILE A 278 19.88 -21.82 -15.90
CA ILE A 278 19.70 -20.60 -16.69
C ILE A 278 18.26 -20.56 -17.22
N ASN A 279 17.47 -19.58 -16.80
CA ASN A 279 16.15 -19.30 -17.33
C ASN A 279 16.04 -17.86 -17.81
N LEU A 280 14.98 -17.53 -18.56
CA LEU A 280 14.72 -16.18 -19.10
C LEU A 280 14.85 -15.04 -18.07
N LEU A 281 14.53 -15.32 -16.79
CA LEU A 281 14.64 -14.34 -15.71
C LEU A 281 16.12 -14.07 -15.36
N ASN A 282 16.96 -15.10 -15.39
CA ASN A 282 18.39 -14.98 -15.12
C ASN A 282 19.11 -14.28 -16.28
N LEU A 283 18.68 -14.54 -17.52
CA LEU A 283 19.21 -13.86 -18.72
C LEU A 283 18.95 -12.34 -18.65
N LYS A 284 17.78 -11.93 -18.17
CA LYS A 284 17.45 -10.53 -17.96
C LYS A 284 18.40 -9.85 -16.95
N TYR A 285 18.78 -10.54 -15.88
CA TYR A 285 19.71 -10.01 -14.89
C TYR A 285 21.16 -10.00 -15.37
N ILE A 286 21.58 -10.96 -16.21
CA ILE A 286 22.87 -10.95 -16.89
C ILE A 286 22.97 -9.75 -17.83
N LEU A 287 21.92 -9.47 -18.61
CA LEU A 287 21.83 -8.25 -19.43
C LEU A 287 21.94 -6.97 -18.61
N PHE A 288 21.40 -6.93 -17.38
CA PHE A 288 21.54 -5.78 -16.46
C PHE A 288 22.98 -5.52 -16.00
N LEU A 289 23.86 -6.54 -15.98
CA LEU A 289 25.29 -6.37 -15.63
C LEU A 289 26.14 -5.89 -16.80
N ILE A 290 25.76 -6.26 -18.03
CA ILE A 290 26.48 -5.91 -19.25
C ILE A 290 26.11 -4.50 -19.72
N LEU A 291 24.93 -4.02 -19.35
CA LEU A 291 24.44 -2.70 -19.76
C LEU A 291 24.99 -1.58 -18.89
N PRO A 292 25.42 -0.45 -19.51
CA PRO A 292 25.87 0.73 -18.75
C PRO A 292 24.80 1.20 -17.74
N LYS A 293 25.25 1.68 -16.59
CA LYS A 293 24.38 2.13 -15.46
C LYS A 293 23.24 3.09 -15.92
N LYS A 294 23.51 3.92 -16.93
CA LYS A 294 22.51 4.81 -17.60
C LYS A 294 21.37 4.07 -18.27
N ILE A 295 21.59 2.84 -18.75
CA ILE A 295 20.56 2.01 -19.38
C ILE A 295 19.78 1.23 -18.35
N ILE A 296 20.42 0.78 -17.27
CA ILE A 296 19.80 0.08 -16.13
C ILE A 296 18.77 0.97 -15.44
N ASP A 297 19.05 2.26 -15.31
CA ASP A 297 18.13 3.25 -14.72
C ASP A 297 16.90 3.56 -15.61
N ARG A 298 16.90 3.09 -16.86
CA ARG A 298 15.83 3.29 -17.86
C ARG A 298 14.88 2.08 -18.01
N LEU A 299 15.29 0.90 -17.54
CA LEU A 299 14.52 -0.35 -17.55
C LEU A 299 13.85 -0.61 -16.20
#